data_fb1715115611d4d5ac28620243c1c845
#
_entry.id   fb1715115611d4d5ac28620243c1c845
#
_cell.length_a   1.000
_cell.length_b   1.000
_cell.length_c   1.000
_cell.angle_alpha   90.00
_cell.angle_beta   90.00
_cell.angle_gamma   90.00
#
_symmetry.space_group_name_H-M   'P 1'
#
loop_
_entity.id
_entity.type
_entity.pdbx_description
1 polymer ?
#
loop_
_entity_poly.entity_id
_entity_poly.type
_entity_poly.pdbx_seq_one_letter_code
_entity_poly.pdbx_strand_id
1 'polypeptide(L)'
;MAYDVIVIGSGPGGYPAAIRASQLGLKVAIVEKESLGGVCLNWGCIPTKALLKSAQVYEYLKHSADYGITATGVNHDFGAVIKRSRGVAEKMSKGVQFLLKKNKIDVIMGYGKVQSKGKVEVKAADGTIQNTS
;
A
#
# COMPACT_ATOMS: atom_id res chain seq x y z
N MET A 1 -0.77 -22.08 13.45
CA MET A 1 0.01 -22.61 12.31
C MET A 1 1.42 -22.06 12.43
N ALA A 2 2.42 -22.88 12.20
CA ALA A 2 3.81 -22.42 12.24
C ALA A 2 4.22 -21.80 10.89
N TYR A 3 4.90 -20.67 10.94
CA TYR A 3 5.51 -19.96 9.81
C TYR A 3 7.03 -19.91 9.99
N ASP A 4 7.75 -19.92 8.89
CA ASP A 4 9.20 -19.69 8.92
C ASP A 4 9.51 -18.20 9.15
N VAL A 5 8.64 -17.32 8.62
CA VAL A 5 8.77 -15.85 8.75
C VAL A 5 7.41 -15.22 8.98
N ILE A 6 7.32 -14.34 9.98
CA ILE A 6 6.17 -13.46 10.19
C ILE A 6 6.65 -12.01 10.03
N VAL A 7 6.07 -11.29 9.08
CA VAL A 7 6.36 -9.87 8.84
C VAL A 7 5.28 -9.02 9.50
N ILE A 8 5.65 -8.10 10.38
CA ILE A 8 4.71 -7.18 11.04
C ILE A 8 4.75 -5.84 10.30
N GLY A 9 3.65 -5.50 9.66
CA GLY A 9 3.46 -4.32 8.82
C GLY A 9 3.70 -4.61 7.34
N SER A 10 2.73 -4.19 6.51
CA SER A 10 2.72 -4.42 5.06
C SER A 10 3.15 -3.19 4.25
N GLY A 11 3.86 -2.24 4.85
CA GLY A 11 4.41 -1.08 4.17
C GLY A 11 5.49 -1.43 3.13
N PRO A 12 6.16 -0.42 2.52
CA PRO A 12 7.13 -0.61 1.43
C PRO A 12 8.33 -1.52 1.77
N GLY A 13 8.66 -1.70 3.04
CA GLY A 13 9.65 -2.69 3.49
C GLY A 13 9.06 -4.08 3.71
N GLY A 14 7.83 -4.14 4.22
CA GLY A 14 7.19 -5.38 4.67
C GLY A 14 6.71 -6.28 3.53
N TYR A 15 5.87 -5.78 2.63
CA TYR A 15 5.34 -6.61 1.55
C TYR A 15 6.43 -7.15 0.59
N PRO A 16 7.49 -6.38 0.22
CA PRO A 16 8.57 -6.95 -0.59
C PRO A 16 9.37 -8.02 0.15
N ALA A 17 9.64 -7.81 1.45
CA ALA A 17 10.33 -8.80 2.28
C ALA A 17 9.53 -10.12 2.37
N ALA A 18 8.22 -10.02 2.64
CA ALA A 18 7.34 -11.19 2.67
C ALA A 18 7.31 -11.94 1.33
N ILE A 19 7.17 -11.20 0.21
CA ILE A 19 7.18 -11.78 -1.14
C ILE A 19 8.52 -12.49 -1.40
N ARG A 20 9.64 -11.84 -1.08
CA ARG A 20 10.95 -12.42 -1.32
C ARG A 20 11.19 -13.67 -0.48
N ALA A 21 10.81 -13.66 0.79
CA ALA A 21 10.90 -14.83 1.67
C ALA A 21 10.09 -16.01 1.10
N SER A 22 8.86 -15.75 0.66
CA SER A 22 8.02 -16.79 0.02
C SER A 22 8.63 -17.32 -1.28
N GLN A 23 9.21 -16.46 -2.13
CA GLN A 23 9.91 -16.89 -3.35
C GLN A 23 11.14 -17.76 -3.07
N LEU A 24 11.73 -17.66 -1.89
CA LEU A 24 12.83 -18.51 -1.41
C LEU A 24 12.33 -19.83 -0.78
N GLY A 25 11.04 -20.11 -0.87
CA GLY A 25 10.45 -21.37 -0.39
C GLY A 25 9.99 -21.36 1.07
N LEU A 26 10.09 -20.22 1.75
CA LEU A 26 9.65 -20.10 3.15
C LEU A 26 8.12 -19.96 3.25
N LYS A 27 7.55 -20.50 4.32
CA LYS A 27 6.15 -20.29 4.67
C LYS A 27 6.00 -18.96 5.42
N VAL A 28 5.27 -18.02 4.84
CA VAL A 28 5.26 -16.63 5.28
C VAL A 28 3.86 -16.17 5.68
N ALA A 29 3.77 -15.45 6.79
CA ALA A 29 2.62 -14.61 7.11
C ALA A 29 3.01 -13.14 7.15
N ILE A 30 2.06 -12.25 6.83
CA ILE A 30 2.18 -10.82 7.00
C ILE A 30 1.03 -10.30 7.87
N VAL A 31 1.36 -9.54 8.90
CA VAL A 31 0.40 -8.92 9.81
C VAL A 31 0.23 -7.46 9.44
N GLU A 32 -1.01 -7.02 9.22
CA GLU A 32 -1.33 -5.61 8.92
C GLU A 32 -2.53 -5.14 9.74
N LYS A 33 -2.37 -3.99 10.38
CA LYS A 33 -3.42 -3.45 11.26
C LYS A 33 -4.51 -2.68 10.54
N GLU A 34 -4.25 -2.16 9.34
CA GLU A 34 -5.15 -1.20 8.69
C GLU A 34 -5.32 -1.45 7.20
N SER A 35 -4.30 -1.22 6.38
CA SER A 35 -4.41 -1.34 4.93
C SER A 35 -3.13 -1.86 4.30
N LEU A 36 -3.24 -2.85 3.43
CA LEU A 36 -2.11 -3.42 2.71
C LEU A 36 -1.37 -2.36 1.88
N GLY A 37 -0.05 -2.38 1.98
CA GLY A 37 0.83 -1.36 1.40
C GLY A 37 1.20 -0.23 2.36
N GLY A 38 0.56 -0.18 3.54
CA GLY A 38 0.85 0.78 4.61
C GLY A 38 0.57 2.24 4.23
N VAL A 39 1.12 3.16 5.01
CA VAL A 39 0.91 4.61 4.84
C VAL A 39 1.36 5.09 3.46
N CYS A 40 2.49 4.65 2.96
CA CYS A 40 3.05 5.11 1.69
C CYS A 40 2.07 4.93 0.52
N LEU A 41 1.45 3.75 0.39
CA LEU A 41 0.53 3.47 -0.71
C LEU A 41 -0.84 4.14 -0.50
N ASN A 42 -1.33 4.16 0.74
CA ASN A 42 -2.71 4.54 1.01
C ASN A 42 -2.89 6.04 1.32
N TRP A 43 -1.96 6.65 2.08
CA TRP A 43 -2.11 8.04 2.56
C TRP A 43 -0.85 8.90 2.41
N GLY A 44 0.25 8.34 1.90
CA GLY A 44 1.55 9.00 1.79
C GLY A 44 2.02 9.20 0.35
N CYS A 45 3.07 8.48 -0.02
CA CYS A 45 3.84 8.67 -1.25
C CYS A 45 2.98 8.63 -2.53
N ILE A 46 2.12 7.62 -2.66
CA ILE A 46 1.38 7.37 -3.90
C ILE A 46 0.30 8.43 -4.14
N PRO A 47 -0.63 8.69 -3.21
CA PRO A 47 -1.62 9.75 -3.42
C PRO A 47 -0.98 11.14 -3.56
N THR A 48 0.10 11.43 -2.82
CA THR A 48 0.84 12.70 -2.96
C THR A 48 1.41 12.85 -4.36
N LYS A 49 2.08 11.83 -4.89
CA LYS A 49 2.61 11.86 -6.27
C LYS A 49 1.49 11.98 -7.32
N ALA A 50 0.34 11.36 -7.08
CA ALA A 50 -0.81 11.50 -7.97
C ALA A 50 -1.36 12.94 -7.98
N LEU A 51 -1.40 13.61 -6.83
CA LEU A 51 -1.79 15.03 -6.71
C LEU A 51 -0.77 15.95 -7.39
N LEU A 52 0.51 15.76 -7.12
CA LEU A 52 1.59 16.53 -7.75
C LEU A 52 1.59 16.39 -9.27
N LYS A 53 1.29 15.19 -9.79
CA LYS A 53 1.18 15.00 -11.24
C LYS A 53 0.00 15.77 -11.83
N SER A 54 -1.13 15.84 -11.15
CA SER A 54 -2.27 16.64 -11.59
C SER A 54 -1.94 18.14 -11.58
N ALA A 55 -1.25 18.63 -10.56
CA ALA A 55 -0.77 20.02 -10.49
C ALA A 55 0.22 20.30 -11.63
N GLN A 56 1.18 19.41 -11.87
CA GLN A 56 2.15 19.57 -12.97
C GLN A 56 1.48 19.67 -14.33
N VAL A 57 0.46 18.81 -14.60
CA VAL A 57 -0.29 18.87 -15.87
C VAL A 57 -1.03 20.19 -15.99
N TYR A 58 -1.63 20.70 -14.91
CA TYR A 58 -2.29 22.01 -14.91
C TYR A 58 -1.31 23.16 -15.23
N GLU A 59 -0.13 23.15 -14.60
CA GLU A 59 0.92 24.13 -14.87
C GLU A 59 1.41 24.07 -16.33
N TYR A 60 1.62 22.86 -16.89
CA TYR A 60 1.97 22.73 -18.29
C TYR A 60 0.91 23.31 -19.23
N LEU A 61 -0.36 23.13 -18.91
CA LEU A 61 -1.45 23.69 -19.72
C LEU A 61 -1.51 25.22 -19.61
N LYS A 62 -1.25 25.79 -18.43
CA LYS A 62 -1.18 27.25 -18.22
C LYS A 62 -0.01 27.89 -18.94
N HIS A 63 1.11 27.22 -19.05
CA HIS A 63 2.34 27.65 -19.68
C HIS A 63 2.60 26.94 -21.01
N SER A 64 1.54 26.47 -21.67
CA SER A 64 1.64 25.66 -22.89
C SER A 64 2.35 26.37 -24.07
N ALA A 65 2.30 27.68 -24.13
CA ALA A 65 3.00 28.48 -25.14
C ALA A 65 4.53 28.29 -25.10
N ASP A 66 5.11 28.06 -23.92
CA ASP A 66 6.54 27.81 -23.75
C ASP A 66 6.97 26.50 -24.47
N TYR A 67 6.02 25.63 -24.74
CA TYR A 67 6.22 24.35 -25.43
C TYR A 67 5.70 24.36 -26.89
N GLY A 68 5.34 25.53 -27.42
CA GLY A 68 4.77 25.66 -28.77
C GLY A 68 3.36 25.08 -28.89
N ILE A 69 2.63 24.93 -27.79
CA ILE A 69 1.28 24.35 -27.72
C ILE A 69 0.29 25.47 -27.38
N THR A 70 -0.81 25.53 -28.09
CA THR A 70 -1.93 26.42 -27.76
C THR A 70 -2.98 25.65 -26.97
N ALA A 71 -3.27 26.11 -25.74
CA ALA A 71 -4.34 25.60 -24.91
C ALA A 71 -5.27 26.76 -24.51
N THR A 72 -6.57 26.58 -24.67
CA THR A 72 -7.60 27.54 -24.29
C THR A 72 -8.59 26.92 -23.33
N GLY A 73 -9.20 27.71 -22.44
CA GLY A 73 -10.26 27.26 -21.54
C GLY A 73 -9.80 26.25 -20.47
N VAL A 74 -8.56 26.39 -20.00
CA VAL A 74 -8.00 25.50 -18.97
C VAL A 74 -8.72 25.71 -17.64
N ASN A 75 -9.50 24.71 -17.22
CA ASN A 75 -10.18 24.67 -15.94
C ASN A 75 -9.74 23.44 -15.13
N HIS A 76 -10.06 23.42 -13.84
CA HIS A 76 -9.81 22.26 -12.98
C HIS A 76 -11.02 21.94 -12.10
N ASP A 77 -11.21 20.68 -11.85
CA ASP A 77 -12.12 20.13 -10.83
C ASP A 77 -11.30 19.48 -9.73
N PHE A 78 -11.19 20.14 -8.58
CA PHE A 78 -10.41 19.64 -7.46
C PHE A 78 -11.00 18.34 -6.88
N GLY A 79 -12.33 18.16 -6.92
CA GLY A 79 -12.99 16.91 -6.52
C GLY A 79 -12.53 15.74 -7.38
N ALA A 80 -12.46 15.93 -8.71
CA ALA A 80 -11.95 14.93 -9.64
C ALA A 80 -10.46 14.63 -9.41
N VAL A 81 -9.63 15.65 -9.08
CA VAL A 81 -8.22 15.47 -8.74
C VAL A 81 -8.06 14.58 -7.50
N ILE A 82 -8.84 14.85 -6.44
CA ILE A 82 -8.84 14.02 -5.21
C ILE A 82 -9.31 12.60 -5.51
N LYS A 83 -10.42 12.44 -6.24
CA LYS A 83 -10.94 11.12 -6.64
C LYS A 83 -9.91 10.32 -7.41
N ARG A 84 -9.20 10.95 -8.35
CA ARG A 84 -8.10 10.31 -9.07
C ARG A 84 -6.99 9.84 -8.13
N SER A 85 -6.55 10.65 -7.18
CA SER A 85 -5.49 10.28 -6.23
C SER A 85 -5.89 9.06 -5.38
N ARG A 86 -7.15 9.00 -4.93
CA ARG A 86 -7.70 7.85 -4.19
C ARG A 86 -7.75 6.60 -5.04
N GLY A 87 -8.20 6.71 -6.28
CA GLY A 87 -8.23 5.58 -7.23
C GLY A 87 -6.85 5.00 -7.54
N VAL A 88 -5.82 5.86 -7.65
CA VAL A 88 -4.42 5.41 -7.82
C VAL A 88 -3.94 4.65 -6.57
N ALA A 89 -4.19 5.17 -5.37
CA ALA A 89 -3.83 4.52 -4.11
C ALA A 89 -4.52 3.15 -3.98
N GLU A 90 -5.82 3.08 -4.24
CA GLU A 90 -6.60 1.83 -4.20
C GLU A 90 -6.06 0.78 -5.19
N LYS A 91 -5.75 1.18 -6.43
CA LYS A 91 -5.17 0.29 -7.43
C LYS A 91 -3.84 -0.30 -6.96
N MET A 92 -2.99 0.51 -6.32
CA MET A 92 -1.70 0.03 -5.79
C MET A 92 -1.89 -0.94 -4.63
N SER A 93 -2.78 -0.64 -3.70
CA SER A 93 -3.09 -1.54 -2.56
C SER A 93 -3.66 -2.88 -3.04
N LYS A 94 -4.59 -2.87 -4.01
CA LYS A 94 -5.09 -4.10 -4.66
C LYS A 94 -3.98 -4.88 -5.37
N GLY A 95 -3.01 -4.18 -5.96
CA GLY A 95 -1.82 -4.81 -6.55
C GLY A 95 -0.98 -5.55 -5.52
N VAL A 96 -0.74 -4.95 -4.35
CA VAL A 96 -0.04 -5.62 -3.24
C VAL A 96 -0.83 -6.85 -2.77
N GLN A 97 -2.14 -6.71 -2.57
CA GLN A 97 -3.01 -7.84 -2.18
C GLN A 97 -2.90 -9.01 -3.18
N PHE A 98 -2.95 -8.71 -4.48
CA PHE A 98 -2.78 -9.71 -5.53
C PHE A 98 -1.42 -10.40 -5.44
N LEU A 99 -0.33 -9.64 -5.26
CA LEU A 99 1.02 -10.21 -5.16
C LEU A 99 1.20 -11.09 -3.93
N LEU A 100 0.66 -10.70 -2.77
CA LEU A 100 0.68 -11.52 -1.56
C LEU A 100 -0.06 -12.85 -1.81
N LYS A 101 -1.27 -12.80 -2.38
CA LYS A 101 -2.04 -14.00 -2.73
C LYS A 101 -1.32 -14.88 -3.75
N LYS A 102 -0.74 -14.29 -4.81
CA LYS A 102 0.02 -15.02 -5.84
C LYS A 102 1.20 -15.77 -5.24
N ASN A 103 1.86 -15.20 -4.24
CA ASN A 103 2.99 -15.82 -3.55
C ASN A 103 2.56 -16.67 -2.33
N LYS A 104 1.26 -16.97 -2.17
CA LYS A 104 0.73 -17.81 -1.08
C LYS A 104 1.12 -17.33 0.32
N ILE A 105 1.15 -16.02 0.52
CA ILE A 105 1.45 -15.39 1.80
C ILE A 105 0.13 -15.21 2.55
N ASP A 106 0.08 -15.71 3.79
CA ASP A 106 -1.09 -15.53 4.65
C ASP A 106 -1.13 -14.10 5.19
N VAL A 107 -2.24 -13.43 4.95
CA VAL A 107 -2.49 -12.06 5.45
C VAL A 107 -3.33 -12.14 6.71
N ILE A 108 -2.78 -11.66 7.83
CA ILE A 108 -3.45 -11.64 9.13
C ILE A 108 -3.75 -10.18 9.48
N MET A 109 -5.04 -9.81 9.48
CA MET A 109 -5.45 -8.44 9.81
C MET A 109 -5.51 -8.25 11.33
N GLY A 110 -4.77 -7.26 11.82
CA GLY A 110 -4.74 -6.92 13.24
C GLY A 110 -3.43 -6.28 13.67
N TYR A 111 -3.39 -5.89 14.94
CA TYR A 111 -2.21 -5.32 15.58
C TYR A 111 -1.28 -6.45 16.05
N GLY A 112 -0.12 -6.57 15.42
CA GLY A 112 0.90 -7.57 15.75
C GLY A 112 1.81 -7.12 16.87
N LYS A 113 2.02 -8.01 17.86
CA LYS A 113 2.96 -7.79 18.99
C LYS A 113 3.83 -9.03 19.19
N VAL A 114 5.14 -8.84 19.22
CA VAL A 114 6.07 -9.91 19.61
C VAL A 114 5.91 -10.20 21.09
N GLN A 115 5.52 -11.42 21.43
CA GLN A 115 5.33 -11.86 22.82
C GLN A 115 6.60 -12.48 23.40
N SER A 116 7.21 -13.39 22.63
CA SER A 116 8.45 -14.06 22.99
C SER A 116 9.14 -14.58 21.74
N LYS A 117 10.28 -15.24 21.87
CA LYS A 117 10.99 -15.87 20.76
C LYS A 117 10.03 -16.81 20.00
N GLY A 118 9.83 -16.54 18.70
CA GLY A 118 8.99 -17.34 17.81
C GLY A 118 7.49 -17.21 18.06
N LYS A 119 7.01 -16.23 18.85
CA LYS A 119 5.58 -16.04 19.14
C LYS A 119 5.14 -14.61 18.86
N VAL A 120 4.14 -14.46 18.02
CA VAL A 120 3.49 -13.18 17.69
C VAL A 120 2.01 -13.28 18.06
N GLU A 121 1.56 -12.34 18.86
CA GLU A 121 0.15 -12.11 19.15
C GLU A 121 -0.41 -11.13 18.13
N VAL A 122 -1.56 -11.44 17.55
CA VAL A 122 -2.29 -10.54 16.65
C VAL A 122 -3.65 -10.26 17.24
N LYS A 123 -3.91 -8.98 17.56
CA LYS A 123 -5.21 -8.51 18.06
C LYS A 123 -5.99 -7.91 16.89
N ALA A 124 -7.08 -8.55 16.51
CA ALA A 124 -8.00 -8.08 15.47
C ALA A 124 -8.81 -6.86 15.95
N ALA A 125 -9.47 -6.16 15.02
CA ALA A 125 -10.26 -4.97 15.31
C ALA A 125 -11.46 -5.25 16.24
N ASP A 126 -12.02 -6.45 16.19
CA ASP A 126 -13.11 -6.91 17.07
C ASP A 126 -12.63 -7.33 18.48
N GLY A 127 -11.33 -7.22 18.76
CA GLY A 127 -10.72 -7.62 20.02
C GLY A 127 -10.29 -9.09 20.09
N THR A 128 -10.58 -9.89 19.07
CA THR A 128 -10.11 -11.30 19.00
C THR A 128 -8.59 -11.36 19.00
N ILE A 129 -8.03 -12.24 19.81
CA ILE A 129 -6.58 -12.45 19.92
C ILE A 129 -6.22 -13.79 19.28
N GLN A 130 -5.31 -13.76 18.33
CA GLN A 130 -4.72 -14.94 17.71
C GLN A 130 -3.23 -14.99 18.01
N ASN A 131 -2.77 -16.14 18.52
CA ASN A 131 -1.33 -16.41 18.68
C ASN A 131 -0.85 -17.18 17.45
N THR A 132 0.25 -16.70 16.86
CA THR A 132 0.88 -17.32 15.70
C THR A 132 2.37 -17.50 15.92
N SER A 133 2.94 -18.51 15.36
CA SER A 133 4.35 -18.90 15.51
C SER A 133 4.94 -19.33 14.17
#